data_37ee80e3dc12bdb9f81e97d1ca0a0b57
#
_entry.id   37ee80e3dc12bdb9f81e97d1ca0a0b57
#
_cell.length_a   1.000
_cell.length_b   1.000
_cell.length_c   1.000
_cell.angle_alpha   90.00
_cell.angle_beta   90.00
_cell.angle_gamma   90.00
#
_symmetry.space_group_name_H-M   'P 1'
#
loop_
_entity.id
_entity.type
_entity.pdbx_description
1 polymer ?
#
loop_
_entity_poly.entity_id
_entity_poly.type
_entity_poly.pdbx_seq_one_letter_code
_entity_poly.pdbx_strand_id
1 'polypeptide(L)'
;IEKGSFVAVLGHNGSGKSTFAKHINGLLLPTEGTVWVGEMDTKDEEHIWDVRKTAGMVFQNPDNQIIGNIVEEDVGFGPENIGVETKEIWKRVDESLKAVGMTAYRKQSPNKLSGGQKQRVAIAGVMAMRPQCIILDEPTAMLDPNGRKDVIRTVHELNKKEGITVLLITHYMEEAIDADRVIVMDDGKVIMDGIPKEIFSRVKELKEHGLDVPQATELAFEL
;
A
#
# COMPACT_ATOMS: atom_id res chain seq x y z
N ILE A 1 -4.27 5.57 12.60
CA ILE A 1 -4.06 4.20 12.08
C ILE A 1 -3.27 3.46 13.14
N GLU A 2 -3.81 2.37 13.63
CA GLU A 2 -3.20 1.56 14.69
C GLU A 2 -2.12 0.65 14.12
N LYS A 3 -1.11 0.35 14.95
CA LYS A 3 -0.01 -0.53 14.57
C LYS A 3 -0.53 -1.94 14.29
N GLY A 4 -0.10 -2.53 13.17
CA GLY A 4 -0.49 -3.87 12.75
C GLY A 4 -1.88 -3.97 12.12
N SER A 5 -2.67 -2.86 12.06
CA SER A 5 -3.97 -2.87 11.40
C SER A 5 -3.85 -2.87 9.87
N PHE A 6 -4.85 -3.44 9.21
CA PHE A 6 -5.08 -3.33 7.78
C PHE A 6 -6.21 -2.32 7.54
N VAL A 7 -5.86 -1.13 7.02
CA VAL A 7 -6.80 -0.04 6.76
C VAL A 7 -6.97 0.16 5.26
N ALA A 8 -8.19 0.13 4.77
CA ALA A 8 -8.51 0.47 3.38
C ALA A 8 -9.04 1.90 3.28
N VAL A 9 -8.55 2.65 2.30
CA VAL A 9 -9.05 4.00 1.96
C VAL A 9 -9.73 3.94 0.61
N LEU A 10 -11.03 4.16 0.61
CA LEU A 10 -11.91 4.13 -0.55
C LEU A 10 -12.30 5.54 -0.97
N GLY A 11 -12.68 5.70 -2.23
CA GLY A 11 -13.16 6.96 -2.79
C GLY A 11 -13.05 6.94 -4.31
N HIS A 12 -13.81 7.78 -5.00
CA HIS A 12 -13.71 7.93 -6.46
C HIS A 12 -12.39 8.60 -6.87
N ASN A 13 -12.10 8.61 -8.18
CA ASN A 13 -10.92 9.28 -8.71
C ASN A 13 -11.01 10.79 -8.44
N GLY A 14 -9.93 11.36 -7.89
CA GLY A 14 -9.90 12.76 -7.49
C GLY A 14 -10.37 13.07 -6.05
N SER A 15 -10.86 12.09 -5.29
CA SER A 15 -11.32 12.30 -3.90
C SER A 15 -10.21 12.63 -2.88
N GLY A 16 -8.93 12.66 -3.31
CA GLY A 16 -7.82 13.06 -2.43
C GLY A 16 -7.02 11.92 -1.81
N LYS A 17 -7.35 10.63 -2.06
CA LYS A 17 -6.68 9.45 -1.46
C LYS A 17 -5.16 9.43 -1.64
N SER A 18 -4.67 9.57 -2.87
CA SER A 18 -3.22 9.58 -3.15
C SER A 18 -2.52 10.79 -2.54
N THR A 19 -3.21 11.94 -2.43
CA THR A 19 -2.71 13.11 -1.71
C THR A 19 -2.57 12.81 -0.23
N PHE A 20 -3.59 12.21 0.38
CA PHE A 20 -3.55 11.74 1.76
C PHE A 20 -2.39 10.78 2.01
N ALA A 21 -2.20 9.77 1.15
CA ALA A 21 -1.09 8.83 1.23
C ALA A 21 0.28 9.51 1.21
N LYS A 22 0.46 10.47 0.30
CA LYS A 22 1.71 11.23 0.14
C LYS A 22 2.03 12.12 1.35
N HIS A 23 1.02 12.57 2.09
CA HIS A 23 1.24 13.27 3.35
C HIS A 23 1.78 12.35 4.45
N ILE A 24 1.30 11.11 4.52
CA ILE A 24 1.77 10.13 5.52
C ILE A 24 3.22 9.73 5.26
N ASN A 25 3.63 9.59 4.01
CA ASN A 25 5.03 9.28 3.66
C ASN A 25 5.95 10.52 3.66
N GLY A 26 5.41 11.72 3.89
CA GLY A 26 6.17 12.97 3.83
C GLY A 26 6.66 13.36 2.42
N LEU A 27 6.01 12.86 1.36
CA LEU A 27 6.22 13.32 -0.02
C LEU A 27 5.52 14.66 -0.28
N LEU A 28 4.42 14.91 0.43
CA LEU A 28 3.75 16.19 0.50
C LEU A 28 3.69 16.63 1.95
N LEU A 29 3.90 17.92 2.19
CA LEU A 29 3.78 18.50 3.53
C LEU A 29 2.42 19.22 3.65
N PRO A 30 1.73 19.12 4.81
CA PRO A 30 0.46 19.78 5.00
C PRO A 30 0.66 21.30 5.09
N THR A 31 -0.14 22.08 4.33
CA THR A 31 -0.16 23.56 4.42
C THR A 31 -0.69 24.01 5.77
N GLU A 32 -1.73 23.34 6.26
CA GLU A 32 -2.33 23.56 7.56
C GLU A 32 -2.44 22.24 8.33
N GLY A 33 -2.54 22.31 9.65
CA GLY A 33 -2.57 21.13 10.50
C GLY A 33 -1.23 20.40 10.59
N THR A 34 -1.24 19.19 11.13
CA THR A 34 -0.05 18.36 11.37
C THR A 34 -0.33 16.92 11.04
N VAL A 35 0.64 16.24 10.44
CA VAL A 35 0.62 14.79 10.20
C VAL A 35 1.74 14.16 11.03
N TRP A 36 1.36 13.20 11.87
CA TRP A 36 2.28 12.45 12.71
C TRP A 36 2.45 11.01 12.22
N VAL A 37 3.71 10.58 12.14
CA VAL A 37 4.07 9.18 11.85
C VAL A 37 4.88 8.66 13.02
N GLY A 38 4.24 7.82 13.86
CA GLY A 38 4.74 7.58 15.20
C GLY A 38 4.76 8.90 16.00
N GLU A 39 5.93 9.27 16.52
CA GLU A 39 6.12 10.52 17.27
C GLU A 39 6.76 11.63 16.41
N MET A 40 6.90 11.42 15.09
CA MET A 40 7.58 12.34 14.17
C MET A 40 6.55 13.21 13.43
N ASP A 41 6.71 14.54 13.50
CA ASP A 41 5.99 15.48 12.63
C ASP A 41 6.58 15.42 11.21
N THR A 42 5.74 15.21 10.20
CA THR A 42 6.20 15.16 8.81
C THR A 42 6.74 16.49 8.28
N LYS A 43 6.49 17.61 8.96
CA LYS A 43 7.06 18.93 8.65
C LYS A 43 8.48 19.13 9.17
N ASP A 44 8.93 18.25 10.07
CA ASP A 44 10.27 18.34 10.62
C ASP A 44 11.28 17.74 9.62
N GLU A 45 12.08 18.62 9.02
CA GLU A 45 13.10 18.25 8.03
C GLU A 45 14.15 17.28 8.59
N GLU A 46 14.44 17.34 9.90
CA GLU A 46 15.39 16.43 10.55
C GLU A 46 14.87 14.99 10.59
N HIS A 47 13.54 14.80 10.66
CA HIS A 47 12.90 13.48 10.76
C HIS A 47 12.35 12.93 9.44
N ILE A 48 12.41 13.68 8.35
CA ILE A 48 11.75 13.27 7.07
C ILE A 48 12.23 11.91 6.55
N TRP A 49 13.52 11.61 6.72
CA TRP A 49 14.06 10.30 6.31
C TRP A 49 13.58 9.15 7.20
N ASP A 50 13.40 9.41 8.50
CA ASP A 50 12.88 8.41 9.43
C ASP A 50 11.38 8.19 9.23
N VAL A 51 10.62 9.24 8.88
CA VAL A 51 9.23 9.12 8.41
C VAL A 51 9.16 8.20 7.20
N ARG A 52 9.99 8.42 6.16
CA ARG A 52 10.00 7.60 4.93
C ARG A 52 10.46 6.16 5.16
N LYS A 53 11.37 5.93 6.11
CA LYS A 53 11.75 4.57 6.53
C LYS A 53 10.62 3.89 7.30
N THR A 54 9.89 4.62 8.13
CA THR A 54 8.80 4.10 8.96
C THR A 54 7.57 3.78 8.13
N ALA A 55 7.19 4.67 7.21
CA ALA A 55 6.02 4.54 6.33
C ALA A 55 6.47 4.44 4.87
N GLY A 56 6.78 3.23 4.42
CA GLY A 56 7.20 2.96 3.05
C GLY A 56 6.02 3.03 2.07
N MET A 57 6.25 3.55 0.85
CA MET A 57 5.19 3.75 -0.14
C MET A 57 5.44 2.94 -1.41
N VAL A 58 4.39 2.28 -1.89
CA VAL A 58 4.33 1.60 -3.19
C VAL A 58 3.35 2.34 -4.07
N PHE A 59 3.79 2.71 -5.27
CA PHE A 59 3.01 3.50 -6.22
C PHE A 59 2.16 2.60 -7.14
N GLN A 60 1.18 3.22 -7.77
CA GLN A 60 0.23 2.57 -8.69
C GLN A 60 0.92 1.85 -9.86
N ASN A 61 1.92 2.49 -10.47
CA ASN A 61 2.65 1.91 -11.60
C ASN A 61 4.03 1.43 -11.15
N PRO A 62 4.28 0.10 -11.10
CA PRO A 62 5.57 -0.45 -10.71
C PRO A 62 6.71 -0.09 -11.67
N ASP A 63 6.43 0.17 -12.95
CA ASP A 63 7.46 0.58 -13.92
C ASP A 63 8.07 1.95 -13.60
N ASN A 64 7.36 2.80 -12.86
CA ASN A 64 7.87 4.09 -12.40
C ASN A 64 8.68 3.97 -11.09
N GLN A 65 8.64 2.81 -10.44
CA GLN A 65 9.30 2.58 -9.16
C GLN A 65 10.53 1.67 -9.30
N ILE A 66 10.44 0.66 -10.16
CA ILE A 66 11.52 -0.30 -10.41
C ILE A 66 12.59 0.37 -11.29
N ILE A 67 13.81 0.44 -10.79
CA ILE A 67 14.96 1.09 -11.46
C ILE A 67 16.10 0.11 -11.74
N GLY A 68 16.15 -1.02 -11.03
CA GLY A 68 17.20 -2.04 -11.18
C GLY A 68 17.08 -2.84 -12.48
N ASN A 69 18.20 -3.25 -13.03
CA ASN A 69 18.25 -4.15 -14.20
C ASN A 69 17.95 -5.61 -13.82
N ILE A 70 18.17 -5.96 -12.56
CA ILE A 70 17.97 -7.29 -11.97
C ILE A 70 17.13 -7.13 -10.71
N VAL A 71 16.18 -8.04 -10.50
CA VAL A 71 15.22 -7.98 -9.37
C VAL A 71 15.89 -7.81 -8.01
N GLU A 72 16.95 -8.59 -7.73
CA GLU A 72 17.61 -8.50 -6.41
C GLU A 72 18.36 -7.18 -6.20
N GLU A 73 18.88 -6.56 -7.26
CA GLU A 73 19.52 -5.25 -7.19
C GLU A 73 18.50 -4.16 -6.90
N ASP A 74 17.33 -4.25 -7.55
CA ASP A 74 16.23 -3.31 -7.31
C ASP A 74 15.73 -3.38 -5.85
N VAL A 75 15.52 -4.58 -5.33
CA VAL A 75 15.10 -4.79 -3.93
C VAL A 75 16.17 -4.33 -2.94
N GLY A 76 17.45 -4.47 -3.29
CA GLY A 76 18.59 -4.02 -2.46
C GLY A 76 18.83 -2.52 -2.47
N PHE A 77 18.31 -1.80 -3.46
CA PHE A 77 18.57 -0.38 -3.67
C PHE A 77 18.14 0.51 -2.48
N GLY A 78 16.95 0.26 -1.93
CA GLY A 78 16.47 1.01 -0.78
C GLY A 78 17.37 0.88 0.45
N PRO A 79 17.66 -0.34 0.94
CA PRO A 79 18.60 -0.57 2.04
C PRO A 79 20.00 0.01 1.79
N GLU A 80 20.52 -0.06 0.57
CA GLU A 80 21.81 0.52 0.20
C GLU A 80 21.82 2.04 0.40
N ASN A 81 20.80 2.74 -0.06
CA ASN A 81 20.67 4.20 0.07
C ASN A 81 20.59 4.70 1.52
N ILE A 82 20.11 3.86 2.44
CA ILE A 82 20.06 4.20 3.87
C ILE A 82 21.29 3.69 4.65
N GLY A 83 22.33 3.23 3.95
CA GLY A 83 23.62 2.85 4.53
C GLY A 83 23.62 1.53 5.29
N VAL A 84 22.74 0.58 4.93
CA VAL A 84 22.76 -0.77 5.53
C VAL A 84 23.99 -1.52 5.07
N GLU A 85 24.63 -2.25 5.97
CA GLU A 85 25.80 -3.08 5.65
C GLU A 85 25.48 -4.12 4.57
N THR A 86 26.39 -4.33 3.60
CA THR A 86 26.18 -5.18 2.42
C THR A 86 25.68 -6.60 2.79
N LYS A 87 26.21 -7.20 3.83
CA LYS A 87 25.79 -8.54 4.27
C LYS A 87 24.33 -8.56 4.73
N GLU A 88 23.92 -7.52 5.45
CA GLU A 88 22.53 -7.35 5.91
C GLU A 88 21.61 -7.00 4.75
N ILE A 89 22.06 -6.24 3.73
CA ILE A 89 21.28 -5.96 2.51
C ILE A 89 20.85 -7.27 1.86
N TRP A 90 21.79 -8.17 1.58
CA TRP A 90 21.49 -9.44 0.91
C TRP A 90 20.57 -10.34 1.72
N LYS A 91 20.67 -10.32 3.05
CA LYS A 91 19.74 -11.01 3.93
C LYS A 91 18.32 -10.44 3.81
N ARG A 92 18.18 -9.11 3.84
CA ARG A 92 16.88 -8.43 3.69
C ARG A 92 16.26 -8.66 2.31
N VAL A 93 17.07 -8.65 1.25
CA VAL A 93 16.63 -8.98 -0.11
C VAL A 93 16.06 -10.41 -0.16
N ASP A 94 16.76 -11.37 0.43
CA ASP A 94 16.32 -12.78 0.47
C ASP A 94 14.99 -12.95 1.24
N GLU A 95 14.91 -12.36 2.43
CA GLU A 95 13.71 -12.37 3.27
C GLU A 95 12.53 -11.70 2.55
N SER A 96 12.73 -10.54 1.94
CA SER A 96 11.68 -9.78 1.25
C SER A 96 11.18 -10.48 -0.01
N LEU A 97 12.07 -11.01 -0.84
CA LEU A 97 11.69 -11.78 -2.03
C LEU A 97 10.94 -13.06 -1.67
N LYS A 98 11.31 -13.71 -0.57
CA LYS A 98 10.61 -14.88 -0.06
C LYS A 98 9.21 -14.51 0.43
N ALA A 99 9.07 -13.41 1.17
CA ALA A 99 7.79 -12.96 1.72
C ALA A 99 6.76 -12.64 0.63
N VAL A 100 7.20 -12.11 -0.53
CA VAL A 100 6.31 -11.81 -1.67
C VAL A 100 6.26 -12.93 -2.72
N GLY A 101 6.89 -14.09 -2.49
CA GLY A 101 6.91 -15.24 -3.41
C GLY A 101 7.68 -15.00 -4.72
N MET A 102 8.72 -14.16 -4.70
CA MET A 102 9.49 -13.78 -5.89
C MET A 102 10.93 -14.33 -5.92
N THR A 103 11.29 -15.24 -5.02
CA THR A 103 12.65 -15.83 -4.93
C THR A 103 13.13 -16.45 -6.24
N ALA A 104 12.24 -17.14 -6.99
CA ALA A 104 12.59 -17.77 -8.27
C ALA A 104 12.95 -16.76 -9.38
N TYR A 105 12.56 -15.50 -9.22
CA TYR A 105 12.77 -14.42 -10.19
C TYR A 105 13.95 -13.53 -9.83
N ARG A 106 14.64 -13.82 -8.74
CA ARG A 106 15.73 -13.02 -8.14
C ARG A 106 16.75 -12.49 -9.14
N LYS A 107 17.20 -13.34 -10.06
CA LYS A 107 18.23 -13.03 -11.07
C LYS A 107 17.64 -12.58 -12.42
N GLN A 108 16.34 -12.41 -12.52
CA GLN A 108 15.70 -11.98 -13.75
C GLN A 108 15.68 -10.46 -13.90
N SER A 109 15.59 -10.02 -15.15
CA SER A 109 15.30 -8.62 -15.45
C SER A 109 13.82 -8.33 -15.18
N PRO A 110 13.48 -7.22 -14.49
CA PRO A 110 12.09 -6.80 -14.26
C PRO A 110 11.27 -6.70 -15.55
N ASN A 111 11.90 -6.39 -16.68
CA ASN A 111 11.22 -6.29 -17.98
C ASN A 111 10.62 -7.62 -18.49
N LYS A 112 11.02 -8.75 -17.91
CA LYS A 112 10.49 -10.09 -18.23
C LYS A 112 9.37 -10.52 -17.29
N LEU A 113 8.98 -9.68 -16.34
CA LEU A 113 7.96 -9.96 -15.34
C LEU A 113 6.59 -9.47 -15.79
N SER A 114 5.53 -10.19 -15.38
CA SER A 114 4.15 -9.69 -15.50
C SER A 114 3.94 -8.48 -14.59
N GLY A 115 2.88 -7.69 -14.83
CA GLY A 115 2.53 -6.54 -14.00
C GLY A 115 2.39 -6.90 -12.51
N GLY A 116 1.68 -7.99 -12.18
CA GLY A 116 1.54 -8.46 -10.81
C GLY A 116 2.86 -8.93 -10.18
N GLN A 117 3.77 -9.51 -10.97
CA GLN A 117 5.11 -9.84 -10.50
C GLN A 117 5.95 -8.60 -10.23
N LYS A 118 5.92 -7.60 -11.13
CA LYS A 118 6.58 -6.31 -10.93
C LYS A 118 6.07 -5.62 -9.65
N GLN A 119 4.75 -5.62 -9.43
CA GLN A 119 4.16 -5.03 -8.24
C GLN A 119 4.66 -5.72 -6.96
N ARG A 120 4.76 -7.05 -6.95
CA ARG A 120 5.33 -7.78 -5.81
C ARG A 120 6.83 -7.49 -5.62
N VAL A 121 7.58 -7.25 -6.68
CA VAL A 121 8.99 -6.79 -6.57
C VAL A 121 9.05 -5.40 -5.95
N ALA A 122 8.21 -4.46 -6.38
CA ALA A 122 8.13 -3.12 -5.79
C ALA A 122 7.78 -3.19 -4.29
N ILE A 123 6.83 -4.06 -3.91
CA ILE A 123 6.52 -4.33 -2.50
C ILE A 123 7.75 -4.89 -1.76
N ALA A 124 8.47 -5.85 -2.36
CA ALA A 124 9.69 -6.41 -1.75
C ALA A 124 10.77 -5.34 -1.51
N GLY A 125 10.95 -4.40 -2.45
CA GLY A 125 11.88 -3.28 -2.30
C GLY A 125 11.56 -2.39 -1.09
N VAL A 126 10.27 -2.10 -0.89
CA VAL A 126 9.81 -1.36 0.30
C VAL A 126 10.02 -2.19 1.57
N MET A 127 9.67 -3.49 1.54
CA MET A 127 9.82 -4.39 2.69
C MET A 127 11.28 -4.56 3.13
N ALA A 128 12.23 -4.54 2.21
CA ALA A 128 13.66 -4.63 2.52
C ALA A 128 14.16 -3.44 3.37
N MET A 129 13.45 -2.32 3.35
CA MET A 129 13.69 -1.18 4.24
C MET A 129 13.25 -1.44 5.68
N ARG A 130 12.49 -2.52 5.94
CA ARG A 130 11.87 -2.88 7.23
C ARG A 130 10.98 -1.77 7.79
N PRO A 131 9.97 -1.30 7.03
CA PRO A 131 9.06 -0.27 7.49
C PRO A 131 8.12 -0.82 8.58
N GLN A 132 7.53 0.09 9.37
CA GLN A 132 6.45 -0.26 10.31
C GLN A 132 5.08 -0.22 9.64
N CYS A 133 4.96 0.57 8.57
CA CYS A 133 3.76 0.72 7.77
C CYS A 133 4.10 0.67 6.28
N ILE A 134 3.29 -0.03 5.50
CA ILE A 134 3.34 0.02 4.04
C ILE A 134 2.09 0.72 3.52
N ILE A 135 2.29 1.73 2.68
CA ILE A 135 1.25 2.48 2.00
C ILE A 135 1.21 2.01 0.56
N LEU A 136 0.08 1.55 0.10
CA LEU A 136 -0.13 1.00 -1.24
C LEU A 136 -1.12 1.91 -1.98
N ASP A 137 -0.63 2.71 -2.92
CA ASP A 137 -1.46 3.64 -3.69
C ASP A 137 -1.95 2.96 -4.96
N GLU A 138 -3.18 2.45 -4.94
CA GLU A 138 -3.84 1.72 -6.03
C GLU A 138 -2.96 0.60 -6.65
N PRO A 139 -2.39 -0.32 -5.85
CA PRO A 139 -1.36 -1.25 -6.31
C PRO A 139 -1.84 -2.25 -7.35
N THR A 140 -3.13 -2.34 -7.58
CA THR A 140 -3.78 -3.34 -8.44
C THR A 140 -4.47 -2.74 -9.67
N ALA A 141 -4.52 -1.41 -9.78
CA ALA A 141 -5.30 -0.71 -10.81
C ALA A 141 -4.89 -1.07 -12.25
N MET A 142 -3.62 -1.42 -12.47
CA MET A 142 -3.07 -1.76 -13.80
C MET A 142 -2.93 -3.28 -14.03
N LEU A 143 -3.51 -4.12 -13.16
CA LEU A 143 -3.33 -5.55 -13.18
C LEU A 143 -4.55 -6.29 -13.72
N ASP A 144 -4.29 -7.43 -14.35
CA ASP A 144 -5.30 -8.41 -14.67
C ASP A 144 -5.91 -9.04 -13.39
N PRO A 145 -7.08 -9.69 -13.45
CA PRO A 145 -7.76 -10.21 -12.26
C PRO A 145 -6.92 -11.18 -11.43
N ASN A 146 -6.06 -11.99 -12.05
CA ASN A 146 -5.20 -12.93 -11.35
C ASN A 146 -4.06 -12.22 -10.65
N GLY A 147 -3.39 -11.29 -11.33
CA GLY A 147 -2.34 -10.44 -10.75
C GLY A 147 -2.85 -9.63 -9.56
N ARG A 148 -4.08 -9.11 -9.65
CA ARG A 148 -4.75 -8.38 -8.57
C ARG A 148 -4.92 -9.28 -7.34
N LYS A 149 -5.50 -10.47 -7.50
CA LYS A 149 -5.67 -11.42 -6.40
C LYS A 149 -4.35 -11.81 -5.75
N ASP A 150 -3.31 -12.02 -6.54
CA ASP A 150 -1.99 -12.39 -6.04
C ASP A 150 -1.35 -11.26 -5.22
N VAL A 151 -1.46 -10.01 -5.67
CA VAL A 151 -0.94 -8.85 -4.92
C VAL A 151 -1.70 -8.67 -3.61
N ILE A 152 -3.03 -8.66 -3.63
CA ILE A 152 -3.85 -8.49 -2.42
C ILE A 152 -3.59 -9.62 -1.42
N ARG A 153 -3.51 -10.88 -1.87
CA ARG A 153 -3.14 -12.01 -1.01
C ARG A 153 -1.77 -11.80 -0.36
N THR A 154 -0.78 -11.36 -1.14
CA THR A 154 0.58 -11.07 -0.62
C THR A 154 0.53 -9.99 0.46
N VAL A 155 -0.22 -8.90 0.25
CA VAL A 155 -0.35 -7.81 1.21
C VAL A 155 -1.02 -8.27 2.52
N HIS A 156 -2.08 -9.10 2.43
CA HIS A 156 -2.70 -9.70 3.61
C HIS A 156 -1.75 -10.64 4.36
N GLU A 157 -0.95 -11.41 3.63
CA GLU A 157 0.05 -12.29 4.26
C GLU A 157 1.12 -11.49 4.99
N LEU A 158 1.61 -10.39 4.42
CA LEU A 158 2.57 -9.49 5.08
C LEU A 158 1.97 -8.88 6.35
N ASN A 159 0.72 -8.39 6.30
CA ASN A 159 0.06 -7.88 7.49
C ASN A 159 -0.07 -8.95 8.59
N LYS A 160 -0.61 -10.13 8.25
CA LYS A 160 -0.91 -11.18 9.25
C LYS A 160 0.32 -11.89 9.79
N LYS A 161 1.35 -12.13 8.95
CA LYS A 161 2.53 -12.91 9.35
C LYS A 161 3.66 -12.04 9.90
N GLU A 162 3.86 -10.86 9.31
CA GLU A 162 4.96 -9.94 9.69
C GLU A 162 4.48 -8.84 10.64
N GLY A 163 3.16 -8.71 10.88
CA GLY A 163 2.59 -7.71 11.77
C GLY A 163 2.72 -6.27 11.25
N ILE A 164 2.91 -6.08 9.94
CA ILE A 164 3.09 -4.78 9.33
C ILE A 164 1.76 -4.07 9.22
N THR A 165 1.74 -2.78 9.57
CA THR A 165 0.58 -1.92 9.31
C THR A 165 0.40 -1.72 7.81
N VAL A 166 -0.81 -1.88 7.30
CA VAL A 166 -1.12 -1.69 5.88
C VAL A 166 -2.11 -0.56 5.72
N LEU A 167 -1.79 0.38 4.84
CA LEU A 167 -2.72 1.37 4.31
C LEU A 167 -2.91 1.09 2.82
N LEU A 168 -4.05 0.52 2.47
CA LEU A 168 -4.41 0.20 1.09
C LEU A 168 -5.35 1.27 0.53
N ILE A 169 -4.89 2.02 -0.47
CA ILE A 169 -5.74 2.89 -1.26
C ILE A 169 -6.22 2.12 -2.47
N THR A 170 -7.53 2.06 -2.65
CA THR A 170 -8.13 1.37 -3.78
C THR A 170 -9.50 1.96 -4.12
N HIS A 171 -9.94 1.72 -5.33
CA HIS A 171 -11.31 1.96 -5.76
C HIS A 171 -12.10 0.64 -5.95
N TYR A 172 -11.48 -0.50 -5.65
CA TYR A 172 -12.11 -1.82 -5.71
C TYR A 172 -12.63 -2.20 -4.32
N MET A 173 -13.96 -2.27 -4.19
CA MET A 173 -14.61 -2.56 -2.91
C MET A 173 -14.26 -3.94 -2.35
N GLU A 174 -14.07 -4.91 -3.24
CA GLU A 174 -13.69 -6.29 -2.89
C GLU A 174 -12.35 -6.37 -2.17
N GLU A 175 -11.43 -5.44 -2.42
CA GLU A 175 -10.10 -5.40 -1.78
C GLU A 175 -10.16 -4.89 -0.34
N ALA A 176 -11.25 -4.22 0.04
CA ALA A 176 -11.47 -3.66 1.37
C ALA A 176 -12.33 -4.54 2.29
N ILE A 177 -12.91 -5.64 1.79
CA ILE A 177 -13.83 -6.49 2.56
C ILE A 177 -13.15 -7.08 3.79
N ASP A 178 -11.90 -7.50 3.67
CA ASP A 178 -11.12 -8.15 4.73
C ASP A 178 -10.24 -7.15 5.51
N ALA A 179 -10.47 -5.84 5.36
CA ALA A 179 -9.78 -4.82 6.15
C ALA A 179 -10.32 -4.77 7.59
N ASP A 180 -9.49 -4.33 8.53
CA ASP A 180 -9.92 -4.07 9.91
C ASP A 180 -10.75 -2.78 10.00
N ARG A 181 -10.46 -1.82 9.11
CA ARG A 181 -11.09 -0.50 9.05
C ARG A 181 -11.15 0.01 7.62
N VAL A 182 -12.26 0.66 7.30
CA VAL A 182 -12.47 1.33 6.01
C VAL A 182 -12.69 2.81 6.25
N ILE A 183 -11.95 3.63 5.52
CA ILE A 183 -12.09 5.09 5.47
C ILE A 183 -12.59 5.44 4.07
N VAL A 184 -13.69 6.17 3.99
CA VAL A 184 -14.22 6.66 2.70
C VAL A 184 -13.93 8.14 2.58
N MET A 185 -13.31 8.51 1.47
CA MET A 185 -12.95 9.90 1.14
C MET A 185 -13.74 10.39 -0.06
N ASP A 186 -14.24 11.63 0.05
CA ASP A 186 -14.87 12.37 -1.03
C ASP A 186 -14.50 13.86 -0.91
N ASP A 187 -14.14 14.50 -2.01
CA ASP A 187 -13.74 15.92 -2.12
C ASP A 187 -12.74 16.35 -1.03
N GLY A 188 -11.70 15.51 -0.79
CA GLY A 188 -10.64 15.77 0.19
C GLY A 188 -11.06 15.61 1.66
N LYS A 189 -12.25 15.07 1.94
CA LYS A 189 -12.78 14.87 3.29
C LYS A 189 -13.01 13.41 3.57
N VAL A 190 -12.87 13.01 4.82
CA VAL A 190 -13.35 11.73 5.31
C VAL A 190 -14.86 11.83 5.55
N ILE A 191 -15.65 11.07 4.79
CA ILE A 191 -17.11 11.08 4.89
C ILE A 191 -17.65 9.89 5.68
N MET A 192 -16.93 8.75 5.67
CA MET A 192 -17.27 7.58 6.49
C MET A 192 -16.00 6.96 7.05
N ASP A 193 -16.11 6.35 8.22
CA ASP A 193 -15.03 5.68 8.91
C ASP A 193 -15.61 4.60 9.83
N GLY A 194 -15.21 3.35 9.65
CA GLY A 194 -15.73 2.23 10.42
C GLY A 194 -15.23 0.87 9.93
N ILE A 195 -15.83 -0.19 10.43
CA ILE A 195 -15.53 -1.55 9.96
C ILE A 195 -16.20 -1.81 8.60
N PRO A 196 -15.63 -2.71 7.74
CA PRO A 196 -16.18 -2.98 6.41
C PRO A 196 -17.68 -3.28 6.41
N LYS A 197 -18.16 -4.10 7.35
CA LYS A 197 -19.57 -4.48 7.45
C LYS A 197 -20.50 -3.27 7.66
N GLU A 198 -20.11 -2.31 8.47
CA GLU A 198 -20.88 -1.09 8.73
C GLU A 198 -20.89 -0.17 7.52
N ILE A 199 -19.70 0.05 6.92
CA ILE A 199 -19.54 0.92 5.76
C ILE A 199 -20.33 0.37 4.57
N PHE A 200 -20.16 -0.91 4.22
CA PHE A 200 -20.83 -1.48 3.05
C PHE A 200 -22.33 -1.72 3.25
N SER A 201 -22.86 -1.72 4.48
CA SER A 201 -24.30 -1.73 4.71
C SER A 201 -25.00 -0.41 4.33
N ARG A 202 -24.23 0.68 4.20
CA ARG A 202 -24.73 2.03 3.84
C ARG A 202 -24.78 2.21 2.31
N VAL A 203 -25.40 1.26 1.58
CA VAL A 203 -25.39 1.18 0.11
C VAL A 203 -25.83 2.47 -0.56
N LYS A 204 -26.95 3.07 -0.11
CA LYS A 204 -27.50 4.30 -0.71
C LYS A 204 -26.51 5.46 -0.59
N GLU A 205 -25.94 5.65 0.57
CA GLU A 205 -25.00 6.74 0.86
C GLU A 205 -23.71 6.59 0.07
N LEU A 206 -23.16 5.37 -0.04
CA LEU A 206 -21.99 5.10 -0.90
C LEU A 206 -22.29 5.44 -2.38
N LYS A 207 -23.46 5.05 -2.89
CA LYS A 207 -23.91 5.35 -4.27
C LYS A 207 -24.09 6.85 -4.51
N GLU A 208 -24.55 7.63 -3.52
CA GLU A 208 -24.67 9.10 -3.60
C GLU A 208 -23.29 9.76 -3.79
N HIS A 209 -22.23 9.15 -3.25
CA HIS A 209 -20.83 9.58 -3.43
C HIS A 209 -20.13 8.91 -4.61
N GLY A 210 -20.87 8.29 -5.53
CA GLY A 210 -20.31 7.67 -6.75
C GLY A 210 -19.47 6.42 -6.49
N LEU A 211 -19.68 5.75 -5.37
CA LEU A 211 -19.00 4.51 -5.01
C LEU A 211 -19.94 3.31 -5.14
N ASP A 212 -19.39 2.22 -5.64
CA ASP A 212 -20.08 0.93 -5.65
C ASP A 212 -19.99 0.25 -4.26
N VAL A 213 -20.64 -0.89 -4.15
CA VAL A 213 -20.52 -1.80 -3.01
C VAL A 213 -20.11 -3.19 -3.51
N PRO A 214 -19.58 -4.08 -2.63
CA PRO A 214 -19.29 -5.45 -3.02
C PRO A 214 -20.53 -6.13 -3.63
N GLN A 215 -20.36 -6.89 -4.72
CA GLN A 215 -21.46 -7.50 -5.49
C GLN A 215 -22.44 -8.28 -4.62
N ALA A 216 -21.96 -9.01 -3.62
CA ALA A 216 -22.81 -9.76 -2.68
C ALA A 216 -23.68 -8.82 -1.84
N THR A 217 -23.17 -7.65 -1.46
CA THR A 217 -23.90 -6.63 -0.70
C THR A 217 -24.97 -5.97 -1.57
N GLU A 218 -24.64 -5.67 -2.83
CA GLU A 218 -25.60 -5.11 -3.78
C GLU A 218 -26.78 -6.05 -4.03
N LEU A 219 -26.50 -7.33 -4.28
CA LEU A 219 -27.52 -8.36 -4.46
C LEU A 219 -28.42 -8.48 -3.21
N ALA A 220 -27.84 -8.46 -2.02
CA ALA A 220 -28.62 -8.54 -0.77
C ALA A 220 -29.45 -7.29 -0.50
N PHE A 221 -29.08 -6.16 -1.08
CA PHE A 221 -29.82 -4.90 -0.95
C PHE A 221 -31.01 -4.82 -1.94
N GLU A 222 -30.93 -5.48 -3.09
CA GLU A 222 -31.97 -5.50 -4.14
C GLU A 222 -33.05 -6.56 -3.88
N LEU A 223 -32.83 -7.55 -2.98
CA LEU A 223 -33.78 -8.60 -2.58
C LEU A 223 -34.65 -8.15 -1.42
#